data_0a9eb76e6373088f526c80921eb74f25
#
_entry.id   0a9eb76e6373088f526c80921eb74f25
#
_cell.length_a   1.000
_cell.length_b   1.000
_cell.length_c   1.000
_cell.angle_alpha   90.00
_cell.angle_beta   90.00
_cell.angle_gamma   90.00
#
_symmetry.space_group_name_H-M   'P 1'
#
loop_
_entity.id
_entity.type
_entity.pdbx_description
1 polymer ?
#
loop_
_entity_poly.entity_id
_entity_poly.type
_entity_poly.pdbx_seq_one_letter_code
_entity_poly.pdbx_strand_id
1 'polypeptide(L)'
;AAMIVVRDLGRAHVKIRDLGSGSSLTSFFGKVISATSPRGFQRSDGTEGRVADVLLADETGQVRVVLWDEKAGAAAEVEVGEVLEVIARPSTRGRGEVTAMAFRKADCEIGCDMAPDRRFLPPEPAGELEVRVLEVGKVRTFTRKDGSAGRMVEAVVGNREGTSRLVCWKPELLAGVEAGSTVRIRGATRSPRDDGDEY
;
A
#
# COMPACT_ATOMS: atom_id res chain seq x y z
N ALA A 1 27.60 -5.39 -0.39
CA ALA A 1 26.44 -5.74 -1.20
C ALA A 1 26.35 -7.26 -1.31
N ALA A 2 25.38 -7.87 -0.66
CA ALA A 2 25.13 -9.31 -0.75
C ALA A 2 24.23 -9.53 -1.98
N MET A 3 24.86 -9.78 -3.11
CA MET A 3 24.15 -10.16 -4.34
C MET A 3 23.82 -11.66 -4.23
N ILE A 4 22.54 -11.96 -3.94
CA ILE A 4 22.06 -13.34 -4.02
C ILE A 4 21.91 -13.68 -5.49
N VAL A 5 22.87 -14.40 -6.06
CA VAL A 5 22.77 -14.96 -7.41
C VAL A 5 21.76 -16.11 -7.33
N VAL A 6 20.52 -15.83 -7.66
CA VAL A 6 19.52 -16.87 -7.90
C VAL A 6 19.85 -17.46 -9.26
N ARG A 7 20.37 -18.70 -9.28
CA ARG A 7 20.49 -19.47 -10.52
C ARG A 7 19.10 -19.58 -11.14
N ASP A 8 19.04 -19.44 -12.44
CA ASP A 8 17.84 -19.63 -13.24
C ASP A 8 17.14 -20.94 -12.81
N LEU A 9 15.98 -20.79 -12.20
CA LEU A 9 15.21 -21.96 -11.68
C LEU A 9 14.39 -22.63 -12.79
N GLY A 10 14.62 -22.26 -14.07
CA GLY A 10 13.90 -22.83 -15.21
C GLY A 10 12.38 -22.55 -15.18
N ARG A 11 11.93 -21.56 -14.41
CA ARG A 11 10.52 -21.17 -14.34
C ARG A 11 10.21 -20.13 -15.41
N ALA A 12 9.11 -20.36 -16.13
CA ALA A 12 8.58 -19.38 -17.05
C ALA A 12 8.18 -18.10 -16.29
N HIS A 13 8.60 -16.94 -16.81
CA HIS A 13 8.16 -15.65 -16.29
C HIS A 13 6.66 -15.46 -16.63
N VAL A 14 5.91 -14.98 -15.64
CA VAL A 14 4.50 -14.63 -15.83
C VAL A 14 4.33 -13.13 -16.02
N LYS A 15 3.21 -12.73 -16.59
CA LYS A 15 2.84 -11.32 -16.67
C LYS A 15 2.24 -10.82 -15.35
N ILE A 16 2.33 -9.51 -15.11
CA ILE A 16 1.86 -8.90 -13.86
C ILE A 16 0.38 -9.17 -13.63
N ARG A 17 -0.47 -9.16 -14.67
CA ARG A 17 -1.90 -9.50 -14.53
C ARG A 17 -2.16 -10.91 -14.01
N ASP A 18 -1.23 -11.83 -14.23
CA ASP A 18 -1.37 -13.24 -13.85
C ASP A 18 -0.79 -13.53 -12.46
N LEU A 19 -0.24 -12.50 -11.79
CA LEU A 19 0.23 -12.59 -10.41
C LEU A 19 -0.96 -12.75 -9.45
N GLY A 20 -0.81 -13.63 -8.49
CA GLY A 20 -1.83 -13.83 -7.44
C GLY A 20 -2.81 -14.97 -7.67
N SER A 21 -2.70 -15.70 -8.78
CA SER A 21 -3.57 -16.86 -9.08
C SER A 21 -3.21 -18.15 -8.33
N GLY A 22 -2.21 -18.11 -7.43
CA GLY A 22 -1.75 -19.30 -6.71
C GLY A 22 -0.91 -18.98 -5.49
N SER A 23 -0.64 -20.02 -4.68
CA SER A 23 0.20 -19.94 -3.48
C SER A 23 1.71 -20.12 -3.73
N SER A 24 2.11 -20.31 -4.99
CA SER A 24 3.48 -20.63 -5.37
C SER A 24 4.32 -19.39 -5.65
N LEU A 25 5.65 -19.55 -5.55
CA LEU A 25 6.61 -18.56 -6.01
C LEU A 25 6.44 -18.34 -7.51
N THR A 26 6.36 -17.07 -7.92
CA THR A 26 6.31 -16.65 -9.32
C THR A 26 7.51 -15.79 -9.66
N SER A 27 7.95 -15.83 -10.92
CA SER A 27 9.00 -14.98 -11.46
C SER A 27 8.41 -14.10 -12.55
N PHE A 28 8.77 -12.80 -12.55
CA PHE A 28 8.29 -11.85 -13.55
C PHE A 28 9.28 -10.70 -13.73
N PHE A 29 9.16 -10.00 -14.85
CA PHE A 29 9.85 -8.74 -15.10
C PHE A 29 8.88 -7.57 -14.92
N GLY A 30 9.38 -6.44 -14.41
CA GLY A 30 8.61 -5.21 -14.33
C GLY A 30 9.50 -3.98 -14.38
N LYS A 31 9.04 -2.93 -15.07
CA LYS A 31 9.67 -1.61 -15.09
C LYS A 31 9.29 -0.86 -13.81
N VAL A 32 10.27 -0.25 -13.18
CA VAL A 32 10.09 0.54 -11.97
C VAL A 32 9.34 1.83 -12.29
N ILE A 33 8.17 1.99 -11.70
CA ILE A 33 7.34 3.20 -11.81
C ILE A 33 7.58 4.13 -10.63
N SER A 34 7.72 3.56 -9.43
CA SER A 34 8.09 4.31 -8.24
C SER A 34 8.74 3.40 -7.20
N ALA A 35 9.56 3.98 -6.34
CA ALA A 35 10.15 3.28 -5.20
C ALA A 35 10.07 4.19 -3.97
N THR A 36 9.79 3.59 -2.80
CA THR A 36 9.79 4.31 -1.53
C THR A 36 11.12 4.13 -0.81
N SER A 37 11.52 5.13 -0.06
CA SER A 37 12.66 4.98 0.85
C SER A 37 12.36 3.91 1.90
N PRO A 38 13.37 3.12 2.32
CA PRO A 38 13.24 2.17 3.41
C PRO A 38 12.76 2.85 4.69
N ARG A 39 11.75 2.28 5.34
CA ARG A 39 11.22 2.73 6.63
C ARG A 39 11.38 1.65 7.68
N GLY A 40 11.78 2.03 8.89
CA GLY A 40 11.84 1.14 10.04
C GLY A 40 10.45 0.92 10.64
N PHE A 41 10.26 -0.25 11.23
CA PHE A 41 9.09 -0.56 12.05
C PHE A 41 9.48 -1.54 13.14
N GLN A 42 8.70 -1.57 14.23
CA GLN A 42 8.90 -2.52 15.31
C GLN A 42 8.00 -3.74 15.10
N ARG A 43 8.56 -4.95 15.17
CA ARG A 43 7.79 -6.19 15.12
C ARG A 43 7.14 -6.48 16.47
N SER A 44 6.17 -7.39 16.47
CA SER A 44 5.45 -7.81 17.67
C SER A 44 6.35 -8.47 18.72
N ASP A 45 7.49 -9.03 18.31
CA ASP A 45 8.52 -9.63 19.18
C ASP A 45 9.53 -8.59 19.70
N GLY A 46 9.33 -7.31 19.40
CA GLY A 46 10.20 -6.21 19.83
C GLY A 46 11.43 -5.97 18.93
N THR A 47 11.67 -6.80 17.91
CA THR A 47 12.79 -6.60 16.98
C THR A 47 12.46 -5.50 15.96
N GLU A 48 13.49 -4.80 15.49
CA GLU A 48 13.36 -3.85 14.41
C GLU A 48 13.33 -4.53 13.05
N GLY A 49 12.45 -4.07 12.18
CA GLY A 49 12.36 -4.48 10.79
C GLY A 49 12.46 -3.28 9.86
N ARG A 50 12.74 -3.53 8.59
CA ARG A 50 12.70 -2.53 7.53
C ARG A 50 11.76 -2.97 6.44
N VAL A 51 11.08 -2.02 5.82
CA VAL A 51 10.20 -2.27 4.68
C VAL A 51 10.33 -1.14 3.67
N ALA A 52 10.31 -1.50 2.40
CA ALA A 52 10.19 -0.58 1.28
C ALA A 52 9.22 -1.15 0.26
N ASP A 53 8.58 -0.29 -0.50
CA ASP A 53 7.66 -0.66 -1.55
C ASP A 53 8.24 -0.20 -2.90
N VAL A 54 8.19 -1.07 -3.90
CA VAL A 54 8.51 -0.73 -5.29
C VAL A 54 7.29 -1.04 -6.14
N LEU A 55 6.84 -0.05 -6.89
CA LEU A 55 5.75 -0.23 -7.86
C LEU A 55 6.38 -0.61 -9.20
N LEU A 56 6.02 -1.79 -9.68
CA LEU A 56 6.45 -2.31 -10.98
C LEU A 56 5.27 -2.38 -11.94
N ALA A 57 5.57 -2.19 -13.22
CA ALA A 57 4.61 -2.33 -14.30
C ALA A 57 5.18 -3.12 -15.47
N ASP A 58 4.30 -3.81 -16.17
CA ASP A 58 4.51 -4.30 -17.53
C ASP A 58 3.33 -3.82 -18.42
N GLU A 59 3.26 -4.27 -19.65
CA GLU A 59 2.17 -3.92 -20.57
C GLU A 59 0.79 -4.47 -20.15
N THR A 60 0.73 -5.29 -19.10
CA THR A 60 -0.50 -5.96 -18.64
C THR A 60 -1.06 -5.37 -17.36
N GLY A 61 -0.26 -4.64 -16.59
CA GLY A 61 -0.71 -4.05 -15.34
C GLY A 61 0.39 -3.56 -14.43
N GLN A 62 0.02 -3.25 -13.20
CA GLN A 62 0.90 -2.79 -12.14
C GLN A 62 0.79 -3.67 -10.91
N VAL A 63 1.90 -3.81 -10.18
CA VAL A 63 1.99 -4.57 -8.93
C VAL A 63 2.87 -3.86 -7.93
N ARG A 64 2.44 -3.81 -6.67
CA ARG A 64 3.28 -3.38 -5.56
C ARG A 64 4.13 -4.55 -5.08
N VAL A 65 5.42 -4.37 -5.10
CA VAL A 65 6.41 -5.33 -4.58
C VAL A 65 6.89 -4.86 -3.22
N VAL A 66 6.60 -5.62 -2.18
CA VAL A 66 7.03 -5.31 -0.81
C VAL A 66 8.37 -5.99 -0.55
N LEU A 67 9.32 -5.18 -0.15
CA LEU A 67 10.70 -5.57 0.17
C LEU A 67 10.90 -5.49 1.69
N TRP A 68 11.38 -6.57 2.30
CA TRP A 68 11.61 -6.64 3.74
C TRP A 68 13.10 -6.71 4.06
N ASP A 69 13.47 -6.07 5.16
CA ASP A 69 14.79 -6.14 5.81
C ASP A 69 15.94 -5.78 4.88
N GLU A 70 16.85 -6.70 4.58
CA GLU A 70 18.00 -6.47 3.69
C GLU A 70 17.56 -6.02 2.29
N LYS A 71 16.46 -6.60 1.78
CA LYS A 71 15.92 -6.22 0.47
C LYS A 71 15.35 -4.80 0.47
N ALA A 72 14.76 -4.37 1.59
CA ALA A 72 14.33 -2.98 1.72
C ALA A 72 15.50 -2.00 1.60
N GLY A 73 16.67 -2.36 2.15
CA GLY A 73 17.90 -1.56 1.97
C GLY A 73 18.30 -1.41 0.51
N ALA A 74 18.23 -2.50 -0.26
CA ALA A 74 18.56 -2.50 -1.67
C ALA A 74 17.57 -1.70 -2.55
N ALA A 75 16.36 -1.42 -2.06
CA ALA A 75 15.40 -0.56 -2.76
C ALA A 75 15.91 0.87 -2.96
N ALA A 76 16.84 1.33 -2.13
CA ALA A 76 17.45 2.66 -2.28
C ALA A 76 18.36 2.78 -3.52
N GLU A 77 18.78 1.65 -4.08
CA GLU A 77 19.63 1.59 -5.29
C GLU A 77 18.80 1.39 -6.57
N VAL A 78 17.47 1.32 -6.44
CA VAL A 78 16.55 1.12 -7.56
C VAL A 78 16.07 2.46 -8.08
N GLU A 79 16.22 2.69 -9.39
CA GLU A 79 15.82 3.92 -10.06
C GLU A 79 14.54 3.72 -10.89
N VAL A 80 13.75 4.79 -11.00
CA VAL A 80 12.56 4.80 -11.88
C VAL A 80 13.00 4.61 -13.33
N GLY A 81 12.31 3.71 -14.03
CA GLY A 81 12.61 3.35 -15.41
C GLY A 81 13.48 2.10 -15.57
N GLU A 82 14.19 1.65 -14.54
CA GLU A 82 14.92 0.39 -14.57
C GLU A 82 13.96 -0.80 -14.66
N VAL A 83 14.42 -1.91 -15.18
CA VAL A 83 13.67 -3.17 -15.20
C VAL A 83 14.23 -4.11 -14.14
N LEU A 84 13.35 -4.67 -13.34
CA LEU A 84 13.69 -5.67 -12.35
C LEU A 84 13.14 -7.04 -12.75
N GLU A 85 13.95 -8.06 -12.58
CA GLU A 85 13.49 -9.45 -12.49
C GLU A 85 13.21 -9.75 -11.01
N VAL A 86 11.99 -10.19 -10.73
CA VAL A 86 11.52 -10.42 -9.36
C VAL A 86 11.01 -11.84 -9.20
N ILE A 87 11.43 -12.49 -8.12
CA ILE A 87 10.83 -13.71 -7.61
C ILE A 87 10.01 -13.33 -6.39
N ALA A 88 8.72 -13.58 -6.42
CA ALA A 88 7.81 -13.14 -5.39
C ALA A 88 6.79 -14.20 -4.97
N ARG A 89 6.24 -14.00 -3.78
CA ARG A 89 5.04 -14.70 -3.29
C ARG A 89 3.85 -13.75 -3.34
N PRO A 90 2.64 -14.25 -3.61
CA PRO A 90 1.42 -13.47 -3.41
C PRO A 90 1.35 -12.93 -1.98
N SER A 91 0.93 -11.69 -1.84
CA SER A 91 0.68 -11.11 -0.52
C SER A 91 -0.67 -11.59 0.01
N THR A 92 -0.73 -11.86 1.31
CA THR A 92 -2.00 -12.13 2.01
C THR A 92 -2.79 -10.86 2.31
N ARG A 93 -2.24 -9.69 1.97
CA ARG A 93 -2.81 -8.38 2.33
C ARG A 93 -3.75 -7.79 1.29
N GLY A 94 -3.75 -8.31 0.06
CA GLY A 94 -4.67 -7.82 -0.97
C GLY A 94 -4.26 -8.17 -2.40
N ARG A 95 -5.16 -7.93 -3.34
CA ARG A 95 -4.88 -8.07 -4.79
C ARG A 95 -3.91 -6.95 -5.23
N GLY A 96 -3.00 -7.28 -6.13
CA GLY A 96 -2.03 -6.32 -6.68
C GLY A 96 -0.81 -6.06 -5.80
N GLU A 97 -0.59 -6.87 -4.75
CA GLU A 97 0.60 -6.81 -3.91
C GLU A 97 1.29 -8.19 -3.86
N VAL A 98 2.61 -8.18 -3.94
CA VAL A 98 3.46 -9.38 -3.77
C VAL A 98 4.62 -9.08 -2.84
N THR A 99 5.13 -10.12 -2.19
CA THR A 99 6.34 -10.03 -1.35
C THR A 99 7.53 -10.56 -2.12
N ALA A 100 8.57 -9.76 -2.30
CA ALA A 100 9.78 -10.19 -2.97
C ALA A 100 10.57 -11.19 -2.12
N MET A 101 10.90 -12.30 -2.71
CA MET A 101 11.86 -13.27 -2.18
C MET A 101 13.27 -12.96 -2.66
N ALA A 102 13.40 -12.54 -3.92
CA ALA A 102 14.63 -12.04 -4.52
C ALA A 102 14.28 -11.09 -5.66
N PHE A 103 15.21 -10.21 -6.00
CA PHE A 103 15.13 -9.38 -7.20
C PHE A 103 16.53 -9.00 -7.68
N ARG A 104 16.62 -8.66 -8.95
CA ARG A 104 17.84 -8.12 -9.57
C ARG A 104 17.48 -7.18 -10.70
N LYS A 105 18.41 -6.28 -11.06
CA LYS A 105 18.28 -5.47 -12.27
C LYS A 105 18.43 -6.38 -13.50
N ALA A 106 17.61 -6.13 -14.51
CA ALA A 106 17.60 -6.87 -15.77
C ALA A 106 17.96 -5.96 -16.92
N ASP A 107 18.82 -6.45 -17.82
CA ASP A 107 19.24 -5.75 -19.03
C ASP A 107 18.22 -6.00 -20.17
N CYS A 108 16.96 -5.66 -19.92
CA CYS A 108 15.90 -5.73 -20.92
C CYS A 108 15.03 -4.48 -20.87
N GLU A 109 14.36 -4.17 -21.97
CA GLU A 109 13.41 -3.06 -22.03
C GLU A 109 11.96 -3.57 -21.93
N ILE A 110 11.14 -2.87 -21.16
CA ILE A 110 9.71 -3.07 -21.12
C ILE A 110 9.04 -1.79 -21.60
N GLY A 111 8.31 -1.89 -22.71
CA GLY A 111 7.54 -0.79 -23.28
C GLY A 111 6.29 -0.53 -22.44
N CYS A 112 6.46 0.18 -21.32
CA CYS A 112 5.37 0.55 -20.42
C CYS A 112 5.57 2.00 -19.99
N ASP A 113 4.63 2.86 -20.38
CA ASP A 113 4.58 4.28 -20.02
C ASP A 113 3.41 4.59 -19.07
N MET A 114 3.06 3.63 -18.21
CA MET A 114 1.96 3.78 -17.28
C MET A 114 2.31 4.72 -16.12
N ALA A 115 1.45 5.73 -15.91
CA ALA A 115 1.48 6.48 -14.66
C ALA A 115 1.11 5.58 -13.48
N PRO A 116 1.62 5.85 -12.26
CA PRO A 116 1.24 5.09 -11.08
C PRO A 116 -0.27 5.07 -10.90
N ASP A 117 -0.85 3.87 -10.77
CA ASP A 117 -2.25 3.71 -10.42
C ASP A 117 -2.49 4.31 -9.01
N ARG A 118 -3.58 5.07 -8.87
CA ARG A 118 -3.94 5.72 -7.60
C ARG A 118 -4.02 4.76 -6.42
N ARG A 119 -4.35 3.48 -6.65
CA ARG A 119 -4.38 2.43 -5.63
C ARG A 119 -3.02 2.20 -4.96
N PHE A 120 -1.93 2.49 -5.66
CA PHE A 120 -0.57 2.28 -5.19
C PHE A 120 0.11 3.54 -4.67
N LEU A 121 -0.47 4.70 -4.93
CA LEU A 121 0.05 5.95 -4.39
C LEU A 121 -0.11 5.98 -2.85
N PRO A 122 0.86 6.56 -2.13
CA PRO A 122 0.67 6.80 -0.70
C PRO A 122 -0.56 7.70 -0.52
N PRO A 123 -1.34 7.48 0.56
CA PRO A 123 -2.48 8.32 0.85
C PRO A 123 -2.03 9.78 0.98
N GLU A 124 -2.64 10.65 0.19
CA GLU A 124 -2.32 12.07 0.20
C GLU A 124 -2.76 12.70 1.53
N PRO A 125 -1.93 13.55 2.14
CA PRO A 125 -2.37 14.32 3.29
C PRO A 125 -3.52 15.25 2.85
N ALA A 126 -4.65 15.15 3.53
CA ALA A 126 -5.82 15.96 3.21
C ALA A 126 -5.67 17.45 3.60
N GLY A 127 -4.51 17.83 4.17
CA GLY A 127 -4.30 19.15 4.68
C GLY A 127 -5.18 19.47 5.90
N GLU A 128 -5.53 20.73 6.06
CA GLU A 128 -6.50 21.19 7.06
C GLU A 128 -7.85 21.37 6.38
N LEU A 129 -8.86 20.64 6.85
CA LEU A 129 -10.21 20.63 6.30
C LEU A 129 -11.20 21.20 7.32
N GLU A 130 -11.98 22.20 6.93
CA GLU A 130 -13.14 22.63 7.69
C GLU A 130 -14.38 21.95 7.11
N VAL A 131 -15.08 21.18 7.93
CA VAL A 131 -16.22 20.35 7.50
C VAL A 131 -17.35 20.43 8.52
N ARG A 132 -18.57 20.24 8.04
CA ARG A 132 -19.74 20.05 8.88
C ARG A 132 -19.96 18.55 9.08
N VAL A 133 -20.14 18.14 10.33
CA VAL A 133 -20.50 16.77 10.69
C VAL A 133 -21.97 16.56 10.38
N LEU A 134 -22.28 15.58 9.55
CA LEU A 134 -23.65 15.24 9.15
C LEU A 134 -24.18 14.10 10.01
N GLU A 135 -23.32 13.13 10.34
CA GLU A 135 -23.65 11.98 11.15
C GLU A 135 -22.41 11.50 11.91
N VAL A 136 -22.60 11.03 13.13
CA VAL A 136 -21.58 10.34 13.92
C VAL A 136 -22.08 8.94 14.24
N GLY A 137 -21.37 7.94 13.78
CA GLY A 137 -21.68 6.53 14.02
C GLY A 137 -21.31 6.09 15.42
N LYS A 138 -21.64 4.85 15.73
CA LYS A 138 -21.28 4.23 17.01
C LYS A 138 -19.82 3.82 17.01
N VAL A 139 -19.17 3.89 18.19
CA VAL A 139 -17.84 3.35 18.38
C VAL A 139 -17.87 1.84 18.16
N ARG A 140 -17.01 1.34 17.25
CA ARG A 140 -16.82 -0.08 16.98
C ARG A 140 -15.51 -0.54 17.60
N THR A 141 -15.53 -1.72 18.20
CA THR A 141 -14.34 -2.42 18.67
C THR A 141 -13.99 -3.54 17.70
N PHE A 142 -12.71 -3.75 17.49
CA PHE A 142 -12.21 -4.85 16.65
C PHE A 142 -10.90 -5.40 17.26
N THR A 143 -10.57 -6.63 16.94
CA THR A 143 -9.30 -7.22 17.34
C THR A 143 -8.26 -7.00 16.26
N ARG A 144 -7.13 -6.38 16.63
CA ARG A 144 -5.98 -6.24 15.74
C ARG A 144 -5.30 -7.58 15.50
N LYS A 145 -4.44 -7.65 14.48
CA LYS A 145 -3.69 -8.86 14.15
C LYS A 145 -2.74 -9.34 15.26
N ASP A 146 -2.32 -8.44 16.13
CA ASP A 146 -1.50 -8.71 17.32
C ASP A 146 -2.32 -9.16 18.54
N GLY A 147 -3.64 -9.34 18.38
CA GLY A 147 -4.56 -9.73 19.46
C GLY A 147 -5.04 -8.56 20.33
N SER A 148 -4.49 -7.36 20.16
CA SER A 148 -4.93 -6.19 20.94
C SER A 148 -6.29 -5.67 20.48
N ALA A 149 -7.06 -5.08 21.40
CA ALA A 149 -8.33 -4.43 21.06
C ALA A 149 -8.07 -3.08 20.38
N GLY A 150 -8.73 -2.85 19.25
CA GLY A 150 -8.79 -1.58 18.57
C GLY A 150 -10.17 -0.96 18.71
N ARG A 151 -10.26 0.37 18.60
CA ARG A 151 -11.52 1.11 18.58
C ARG A 151 -11.51 2.09 17.42
N MET A 152 -12.64 2.27 16.78
CA MET A 152 -12.82 3.25 15.73
C MET A 152 -14.23 3.81 15.76
N VAL A 153 -14.42 4.97 15.19
CA VAL A 153 -15.71 5.57 14.92
C VAL A 153 -15.72 6.10 13.50
N GLU A 154 -16.83 5.94 12.82
CA GLU A 154 -17.08 6.51 11.51
C GLU A 154 -18.00 7.70 11.63
N ALA A 155 -17.76 8.75 10.87
CA ALA A 155 -18.64 9.90 10.75
C ALA A 155 -18.83 10.26 9.28
N VAL A 156 -19.98 10.82 8.94
CA VAL A 156 -20.20 11.45 7.64
C VAL A 156 -19.98 12.94 7.81
N VAL A 157 -19.09 13.49 6.98
CA VAL A 157 -18.75 14.91 6.99
C VAL A 157 -18.96 15.52 5.62
N GLY A 158 -19.25 16.79 5.56
CA GLY A 158 -19.47 17.49 4.30
C GLY A 158 -18.94 18.92 4.32
N ASN A 159 -18.60 19.40 3.13
CA ASN A 159 -18.26 20.78 2.85
C ASN A 159 -18.92 21.20 1.52
N ARG A 160 -18.50 22.34 0.94
CA ARG A 160 -19.04 22.84 -0.34
C ARG A 160 -18.71 21.94 -1.54
N GLU A 161 -17.68 21.09 -1.42
CA GLU A 161 -17.20 20.18 -2.47
C GLU A 161 -17.95 18.85 -2.47
N GLY A 162 -18.62 18.49 -1.36
CA GLY A 162 -19.36 17.25 -1.24
C GLY A 162 -19.32 16.63 0.15
N THR A 163 -19.68 15.35 0.22
CA THR A 163 -19.69 14.56 1.44
C THR A 163 -18.63 13.46 1.38
N SER A 164 -18.08 13.13 2.53
CA SER A 164 -17.07 12.07 2.69
C SER A 164 -17.26 11.31 3.98
N ARG A 165 -16.83 10.05 3.99
CA ARG A 165 -16.73 9.27 5.21
C ARG A 165 -15.41 9.56 5.91
N LEU A 166 -15.46 9.94 7.17
CA LEU A 166 -14.33 10.09 8.07
C LEU A 166 -14.22 8.85 8.96
N VAL A 167 -13.08 8.16 8.91
CA VAL A 167 -12.77 7.07 9.83
C VAL A 167 -11.78 7.58 10.87
N CYS A 168 -12.18 7.57 12.13
CA CYS A 168 -11.36 8.02 13.25
C CYS A 168 -10.95 6.83 14.12
N TRP A 169 -9.66 6.52 14.16
CA TRP A 169 -9.08 5.43 14.94
C TRP A 169 -8.87 5.76 16.43
N LYS A 170 -9.13 7.02 16.80
CA LYS A 170 -9.12 7.53 18.17
C LYS A 170 -10.50 8.16 18.46
N PRO A 171 -11.52 7.36 18.87
CA PRO A 171 -12.87 7.85 19.07
C PRO A 171 -12.98 9.04 20.02
N GLU A 172 -12.00 9.20 20.90
CA GLU A 172 -11.90 10.29 21.87
C GLU A 172 -11.82 11.67 21.19
N LEU A 173 -11.29 11.72 19.95
CA LEU A 173 -11.24 12.97 19.17
C LEU A 173 -12.60 13.46 18.69
N LEU A 174 -13.57 12.58 18.61
CA LEU A 174 -14.96 12.91 18.25
C LEU A 174 -15.90 12.92 19.47
N ALA A 175 -15.35 12.81 20.68
CA ALA A 175 -16.18 12.88 21.89
C ALA A 175 -16.83 14.27 22.01
N GLY A 176 -18.15 14.30 22.14
CA GLY A 176 -18.94 15.53 22.21
C GLY A 176 -19.19 16.22 20.87
N VAL A 177 -18.77 15.62 19.77
CA VAL A 177 -19.11 16.10 18.42
C VAL A 177 -20.45 15.50 18.01
N GLU A 178 -21.39 16.36 17.65
CA GLU A 178 -22.74 15.97 17.25
C GLU A 178 -23.02 16.36 15.78
N ALA A 179 -24.02 15.74 15.20
CA ALA A 179 -24.50 16.13 13.88
C ALA A 179 -24.86 17.64 13.86
N GLY A 180 -24.39 18.34 12.83
CA GLY A 180 -24.51 19.80 12.71
C GLY A 180 -23.30 20.58 13.22
N SER A 181 -22.40 19.99 13.98
CA SER A 181 -21.14 20.62 14.42
C SER A 181 -20.24 20.94 13.24
N THR A 182 -19.56 22.08 13.28
CA THR A 182 -18.45 22.40 12.36
C THR A 182 -17.14 22.07 13.04
N VAL A 183 -16.33 21.24 12.41
CA VAL A 183 -15.04 20.80 12.95
C VAL A 183 -13.91 21.06 11.96
N ARG A 184 -12.73 21.27 12.50
CA ARG A 184 -11.50 21.42 11.72
C ARG A 184 -10.67 20.17 11.88
N ILE A 185 -10.45 19.45 10.78
CA ILE A 185 -9.72 18.19 10.73
C ILE A 185 -8.30 18.48 10.31
N ARG A 186 -7.32 17.98 11.09
CA ARG A 186 -5.90 18.06 10.79
C ARG A 186 -5.26 16.69 10.80
N GLY A 187 -4.28 16.48 9.92
CA GLY A 187 -3.54 15.22 9.85
C GLY A 187 -4.36 14.03 9.34
N ALA A 188 -5.48 14.30 8.67
CA ALA A 188 -6.20 13.27 7.94
C ALA A 188 -5.46 12.91 6.64
N THR A 189 -5.63 11.69 6.21
CA THR A 189 -5.18 11.24 4.89
C THR A 189 -6.39 10.90 4.04
N ARG A 190 -6.34 11.29 2.76
CA ARG A 190 -7.38 10.93 1.79
C ARG A 190 -7.04 9.55 1.22
N SER A 191 -7.88 8.57 1.47
CA SER A 191 -7.78 7.26 0.81
C SER A 191 -8.62 7.29 -0.47
N PRO A 192 -8.06 6.94 -1.63
CA PRO A 192 -8.88 6.72 -2.81
C PRO A 192 -9.86 5.59 -2.51
N ARG A 193 -11.14 5.86 -2.66
CA ARG A 193 -12.17 4.85 -2.58
C ARG A 193 -12.07 3.96 -3.81
N ASP A 194 -12.17 2.66 -3.62
CA ASP A 194 -12.57 1.75 -4.68
C ASP A 194 -14.04 2.12 -5.01
N ASP A 195 -14.25 2.76 -6.16
CA ASP A 195 -15.59 3.17 -6.63
C ASP A 195 -16.45 1.96 -7.06
N GLY A 196 -16.23 0.80 -6.48
CA GLY A 196 -16.80 -0.48 -6.88
C GLY A 196 -17.88 -1.09 -5.96
N ASP A 197 -18.22 -0.45 -4.84
CA ASP A 197 -19.31 -0.93 -3.98
C ASP A 197 -20.48 0.08 -3.98
N GLU A 198 -21.30 0.01 -5.02
CA GLU A 198 -22.70 0.39 -4.92
C GLU A 198 -23.41 -0.65 -4.03
N TYR A 199 -24.02 -0.15 -2.95
CA TYR A 199 -25.07 -0.86 -2.23
C TYR A 199 -26.43 -0.53 -2.82
#